data_38072d07eb2fba6ffc03bd0483c548ea
#
_entry.id   38072d07eb2fba6ffc03bd0483c548ea
#
_cell.length_a   1.000
_cell.length_b   1.000
_cell.length_c   1.000
_cell.angle_alpha   90.00
_cell.angle_beta   90.00
_cell.angle_gamma   90.00
#
_symmetry.space_group_name_H-M   'P 1'
#
loop_
_entity.id
_entity.type
_entity.pdbx_description
1 polymer ?
#
loop_
_entity_poly.entity_id
_entity_poly.type
_entity_poly.pdbx_seq_one_letter_code
_entity_poly.pdbx_strand_id
1 'polypeptide(L)'
;MAIQKQEFIERMKRLQASVRLSELEAFLVTAQDSIFYLTGVTYSPLERPFFILVRPDTGVVLLAPTLDRDHLASAPNVDEVRAYWDYPSPPGLGWSDGLLELVAGIRLLGVEPSLTQEIAQVISAWQPQAVPLIERLRLVKSADEVAMLRQAASYADLGMQKIIQAAYYGVSEIEIFSQGRAVQIQIIKETEFDPLNTSVLTAAWPARLGTQPHGVPSIADRLKDGPHIGLSFLRANGYAAECERTFFVTSPSQNMSEMFTLMLEARNRAFALIRPGVPCAEIDRAANGFLRQEGLGDYLLHRTGHGFGLGNHEGPWVAEGSPDVLEENMLISVEPGLYIPGLGGFRHSDTVLVTSDGYESLTRYPTEIEALTLLARRSMTRLRGALVRKAVGVA
;
A
#
# COMPACT_ATOMS: atom_id res chain seq x y z
N MET A 1 10.71 -14.92 3.82
CA MET A 1 9.85 -15.86 4.58
C MET A 1 8.47 -15.74 3.96
N ALA A 2 7.70 -16.82 3.80
CA ALA A 2 6.34 -16.76 3.25
C ALA A 2 5.33 -16.92 4.39
N ILE A 3 4.11 -16.42 4.18
CA ILE A 3 2.99 -16.66 5.10
C ILE A 3 2.74 -18.17 5.19
N GLN A 4 2.63 -18.69 6.40
CA GLN A 4 2.44 -20.13 6.64
C GLN A 4 1.02 -20.55 6.27
N LYS A 5 0.85 -21.79 5.76
CA LYS A 5 -0.46 -22.35 5.42
C LYS A 5 -1.47 -22.25 6.58
N GLN A 6 -0.99 -22.46 7.80
CA GLN A 6 -1.81 -22.39 9.01
C GLN A 6 -2.42 -21.00 9.23
N GLU A 7 -1.70 -19.94 8.88
CA GLU A 7 -2.20 -18.55 9.01
C GLU A 7 -3.44 -18.32 8.13
N PHE A 8 -3.47 -18.80 6.88
CA PHE A 8 -4.66 -18.69 6.02
C PHE A 8 -5.86 -19.43 6.61
N ILE A 9 -5.64 -20.59 7.23
CA ILE A 9 -6.69 -21.34 7.93
C ILE A 9 -7.24 -20.52 9.12
N GLU A 10 -6.36 -19.89 9.90
CA GLU A 10 -6.78 -19.07 11.05
C GLU A 10 -7.50 -17.78 10.61
N ARG A 11 -7.10 -17.17 9.51
CA ARG A 11 -7.80 -16.00 8.93
C ARG A 11 -9.22 -16.37 8.53
N MET A 12 -9.41 -17.51 7.88
CA MET A 12 -10.73 -17.99 7.49
C MET A 12 -11.62 -18.25 8.72
N LYS A 13 -11.09 -18.89 9.76
CA LYS A 13 -11.80 -19.11 11.03
C LYS A 13 -12.21 -17.79 11.69
N ARG A 14 -11.31 -16.80 11.71
CA ARG A 14 -11.62 -15.45 12.23
C ARG A 14 -12.72 -14.79 11.43
N LEU A 15 -12.71 -14.92 10.09
CA LEU A 15 -13.79 -14.42 9.25
C LEU A 15 -15.11 -15.13 9.55
N GLN A 16 -15.12 -16.45 9.66
CA GLN A 16 -16.32 -17.24 10.01
C GLN A 16 -16.89 -16.81 11.38
N ALA A 17 -16.03 -16.58 12.37
CA ALA A 17 -16.46 -16.04 13.66
C ALA A 17 -17.07 -14.63 13.54
N SER A 18 -16.48 -13.77 12.70
CA SER A 18 -16.98 -12.42 12.45
C SER A 18 -18.34 -12.43 11.72
N VAL A 19 -18.53 -13.35 10.77
CA VAL A 19 -19.82 -13.56 10.08
C VAL A 19 -20.90 -13.97 11.09
N ARG A 20 -20.59 -14.90 12.02
CA ARG A 20 -21.49 -15.34 13.09
C ARG A 20 -21.85 -14.18 14.02
N LEU A 21 -20.87 -13.42 14.49
CA LEU A 21 -21.08 -12.28 15.39
C LEU A 21 -21.91 -11.16 14.75
N SER A 22 -21.89 -11.06 13.42
CA SER A 22 -22.69 -10.12 12.65
C SER A 22 -24.09 -10.64 12.31
N GLU A 23 -24.48 -11.81 12.82
CA GLU A 23 -25.77 -12.48 12.60
C GLU A 23 -26.08 -12.74 11.10
N LEU A 24 -25.02 -12.88 10.27
CA LEU A 24 -25.15 -13.17 8.85
C LEU A 24 -25.20 -14.68 8.61
N GLU A 25 -26.00 -15.12 7.64
CA GLU A 25 -26.04 -16.53 7.20
C GLU A 25 -24.85 -16.86 6.30
N ALA A 26 -24.34 -15.87 5.56
CA ALA A 26 -23.12 -15.98 4.75
C ALA A 26 -22.52 -14.60 4.46
N PHE A 27 -21.24 -14.62 4.07
CA PHE A 27 -20.50 -13.43 3.62
C PHE A 27 -19.85 -13.71 2.26
N LEU A 28 -20.08 -12.84 1.30
CA LEU A 28 -19.54 -12.94 -0.05
C LEU A 28 -18.29 -12.04 -0.17
N VAL A 29 -17.16 -12.67 -0.47
CA VAL A 29 -15.87 -12.03 -0.72
C VAL A 29 -15.64 -11.93 -2.22
N THR A 30 -15.25 -10.77 -2.72
CA THR A 30 -15.08 -10.49 -4.15
C THR A 30 -13.78 -9.75 -4.48
N ALA A 31 -13.22 -9.00 -3.51
CA ALA A 31 -12.01 -8.22 -3.74
C ALA A 31 -10.78 -9.13 -3.86
N GLN A 32 -9.94 -8.87 -4.86
CA GLN A 32 -8.73 -9.67 -5.14
C GLN A 32 -7.80 -9.76 -3.91
N ASP A 33 -7.52 -8.64 -3.26
CA ASP A 33 -6.67 -8.62 -2.06
C ASP A 33 -7.29 -9.42 -0.90
N SER A 34 -8.63 -9.43 -0.77
CA SER A 34 -9.34 -10.21 0.25
C SER A 34 -9.30 -11.70 -0.03
N ILE A 35 -9.44 -12.10 -1.28
CA ILE A 35 -9.30 -13.51 -1.68
C ILE A 35 -7.86 -13.98 -1.43
N PHE A 36 -6.86 -13.17 -1.83
CA PHE A 36 -5.46 -13.47 -1.51
C PHE A 36 -5.20 -13.53 0.00
N TYR A 37 -5.74 -12.60 0.79
CA TYR A 37 -5.63 -12.59 2.25
C TYR A 37 -6.11 -13.88 2.89
N LEU A 38 -7.20 -14.44 2.38
CA LEU A 38 -7.84 -15.64 2.91
C LEU A 38 -7.22 -16.94 2.39
N THR A 39 -6.66 -16.95 1.18
CA THR A 39 -6.26 -18.19 0.49
C THR A 39 -4.75 -18.29 0.21
N GLY A 40 -4.06 -17.17 0.14
CA GLY A 40 -2.66 -17.10 -0.32
C GLY A 40 -2.48 -17.35 -1.82
N VAL A 41 -3.55 -17.51 -2.58
CA VAL A 41 -3.47 -17.79 -4.01
C VAL A 41 -3.47 -16.48 -4.80
N THR A 42 -2.44 -16.29 -5.61
CA THR A 42 -2.34 -15.17 -6.55
C THR A 42 -3.07 -15.52 -7.84
N TYR A 43 -3.88 -14.60 -8.33
CA TYR A 43 -4.59 -14.71 -9.61
C TYR A 43 -4.80 -13.32 -10.21
N SER A 44 -5.19 -13.28 -11.49
CA SER A 44 -5.50 -12.04 -12.21
C SER A 44 -6.94 -12.12 -12.73
N PRO A 45 -7.91 -11.45 -12.09
CA PRO A 45 -9.32 -11.61 -12.44
C PRO A 45 -9.66 -11.04 -13.82
N LEU A 46 -9.00 -9.96 -14.24
CA LEU A 46 -9.35 -9.20 -15.43
C LEU A 46 -10.87 -8.91 -15.46
N GLU A 47 -11.59 -9.38 -16.48
CA GLU A 47 -13.05 -9.27 -16.61
C GLU A 47 -13.82 -10.44 -15.97
N ARG A 48 -13.14 -11.37 -15.31
CA ARG A 48 -13.71 -12.60 -14.75
C ARG A 48 -13.77 -12.50 -13.22
N PRO A 49 -14.94 -12.24 -12.62
CA PRO A 49 -15.03 -12.10 -11.17
C PRO A 49 -14.84 -13.43 -10.44
N PHE A 50 -14.17 -13.37 -9.30
CA PHE A 50 -13.98 -14.50 -8.39
C PHE A 50 -14.78 -14.25 -7.13
N PHE A 51 -15.31 -15.31 -6.53
CA PHE A 51 -16.14 -15.22 -5.35
C PHE A 51 -15.74 -16.26 -4.33
N ILE A 52 -15.66 -15.88 -3.05
CA ILE A 52 -15.64 -16.83 -1.94
C ILE A 52 -16.91 -16.59 -1.12
N LEU A 53 -17.73 -17.63 -0.98
CA LEU A 53 -18.85 -17.62 -0.04
C LEU A 53 -18.43 -18.29 1.26
N VAL A 54 -18.47 -17.54 2.35
CA VAL A 54 -18.10 -18.00 3.69
C VAL A 54 -19.34 -18.09 4.57
N ARG A 55 -19.61 -19.27 5.12
CA ARG A 55 -20.66 -19.49 6.12
C ARG A 55 -20.09 -19.68 7.51
N PRO A 56 -20.82 -19.33 8.59
CA PRO A 56 -20.29 -19.36 9.96
C PRO A 56 -19.79 -20.75 10.42
N ASP A 57 -20.50 -21.81 10.03
CA ASP A 57 -20.34 -23.15 10.60
C ASP A 57 -20.14 -24.25 9.53
N THR A 58 -20.24 -23.92 8.26
CA THR A 58 -20.15 -24.87 7.16
C THR A 58 -19.21 -24.39 6.09
N GLY A 59 -18.93 -25.24 5.11
CA GLY A 59 -17.90 -25.09 4.10
C GLY A 59 -17.74 -23.72 3.43
N VAL A 60 -16.52 -23.48 3.01
CA VAL A 60 -16.09 -22.35 2.20
C VAL A 60 -16.14 -22.75 0.74
N VAL A 61 -16.93 -22.05 -0.06
CA VAL A 61 -17.08 -22.32 -1.50
C VAL A 61 -16.44 -21.21 -2.30
N LEU A 62 -15.53 -21.56 -3.18
CA LEU A 62 -14.93 -20.64 -4.15
C LEU A 62 -15.58 -20.86 -5.51
N LEU A 63 -16.05 -19.77 -6.14
CA LEU A 63 -16.56 -19.76 -7.51
C LEU A 63 -15.60 -18.97 -8.39
N ALA A 64 -15.09 -19.60 -9.44
CA ALA A 64 -14.07 -19.05 -10.34
C ALA A 64 -14.31 -19.47 -11.80
N PRO A 65 -13.66 -18.82 -12.78
CA PRO A 65 -13.72 -19.30 -14.16
C PRO A 65 -13.06 -20.68 -14.28
N THR A 66 -13.56 -21.50 -15.19
CA THR A 66 -13.08 -22.88 -15.42
C THR A 66 -11.58 -22.95 -15.68
N LEU A 67 -11.01 -21.92 -16.32
CA LEU A 67 -9.58 -21.86 -16.65
C LEU A 67 -8.68 -21.76 -15.40
N ASP A 68 -9.19 -21.23 -14.28
CA ASP A 68 -8.44 -21.06 -13.03
C ASP A 68 -8.77 -22.11 -11.96
N ARG A 69 -9.74 -23.00 -12.21
CA ARG A 69 -10.23 -23.99 -11.23
C ARG A 69 -9.13 -24.82 -10.59
N ASP A 70 -8.25 -25.39 -11.41
CA ASP A 70 -7.20 -26.29 -10.92
C ASP A 70 -6.11 -25.55 -10.16
N HIS A 71 -5.81 -24.30 -10.55
CA HIS A 71 -4.90 -23.43 -9.83
C HIS A 71 -5.42 -23.09 -8.43
N LEU A 72 -6.70 -22.73 -8.32
CA LEU A 72 -7.37 -22.37 -7.08
C LEU A 72 -7.70 -23.56 -6.18
N ALA A 73 -7.75 -24.78 -6.70
CA ALA A 73 -7.94 -26.00 -5.91
C ALA A 73 -6.80 -26.25 -4.89
N SER A 74 -5.67 -25.55 -5.03
CA SER A 74 -4.55 -25.58 -4.08
C SER A 74 -4.79 -24.75 -2.81
N ALA A 75 -5.84 -23.91 -2.76
CA ALA A 75 -6.16 -23.07 -1.61
C ALA A 75 -6.40 -23.91 -0.34
N PRO A 76 -5.69 -23.61 0.77
CA PRO A 76 -5.63 -24.54 1.92
C PRO A 76 -6.91 -24.61 2.77
N ASN A 77 -7.86 -23.75 2.55
CA ASN A 77 -9.04 -23.51 3.39
C ASN A 77 -10.32 -23.31 2.58
N VAL A 78 -10.35 -23.85 1.36
CA VAL A 78 -11.52 -23.91 0.48
C VAL A 78 -11.99 -25.35 0.43
N ASP A 79 -13.27 -25.60 0.75
CA ASP A 79 -13.82 -26.94 0.80
C ASP A 79 -14.34 -27.41 -0.55
N GLU A 80 -14.82 -26.48 -1.38
CA GLU A 80 -15.37 -26.74 -2.70
C GLU A 80 -14.95 -25.63 -3.67
N VAL A 81 -14.50 -26.01 -4.87
CA VAL A 81 -14.28 -25.07 -5.99
C VAL A 81 -15.31 -25.34 -7.06
N ARG A 82 -16.21 -24.38 -7.27
CA ARG A 82 -17.16 -24.36 -8.40
C ARG A 82 -16.59 -23.55 -9.54
N ALA A 83 -16.97 -23.90 -10.75
CA ALA A 83 -16.48 -23.23 -11.94
C ALA A 83 -17.64 -22.75 -12.82
N TYR A 84 -17.49 -21.54 -13.36
CA TYR A 84 -18.34 -21.04 -14.42
C TYR A 84 -17.56 -20.99 -15.75
N TRP A 85 -18.26 -20.94 -16.87
CA TRP A 85 -17.63 -20.86 -18.19
C TRP A 85 -17.02 -19.47 -18.41
N ASP A 86 -15.99 -19.42 -19.26
CA ASP A 86 -15.26 -18.18 -19.61
C ASP A 86 -16.19 -17.09 -20.15
N TYR A 87 -15.76 -15.84 -20.06
CA TYR A 87 -16.53 -14.67 -20.50
C TYR A 87 -16.16 -14.25 -21.94
N PRO A 88 -17.15 -13.93 -22.79
CA PRO A 88 -18.60 -14.02 -22.57
C PRO A 88 -19.09 -15.48 -22.61
N SER A 89 -20.02 -15.81 -21.70
CA SER A 89 -20.49 -17.19 -21.51
C SER A 89 -21.74 -17.49 -22.32
N PRO A 90 -21.98 -18.76 -22.68
CA PRO A 90 -23.31 -19.21 -23.13
C PRO A 90 -24.35 -19.00 -22.01
N PRO A 91 -25.64 -18.80 -22.35
CA PRO A 91 -26.70 -18.64 -21.38
C PRO A 91 -26.74 -19.78 -20.33
N GLY A 92 -26.85 -19.43 -19.05
CA GLY A 92 -26.91 -20.38 -17.94
C GLY A 92 -25.55 -20.91 -17.47
N LEU A 93 -24.42 -20.49 -18.08
CA LEU A 93 -23.07 -20.96 -17.73
C LEU A 93 -22.16 -19.85 -17.26
N GLY A 94 -22.65 -18.62 -17.12
CA GLY A 94 -21.87 -17.46 -16.77
C GLY A 94 -21.63 -17.32 -15.26
N TRP A 95 -20.75 -16.38 -14.92
CA TRP A 95 -20.47 -16.07 -13.52
C TRP A 95 -21.72 -15.61 -12.74
N SER A 96 -22.64 -14.91 -13.39
CA SER A 96 -23.90 -14.47 -12.79
C SER A 96 -24.81 -15.64 -12.44
N ASP A 97 -24.91 -16.64 -13.33
CA ASP A 97 -25.69 -17.85 -13.07
C ASP A 97 -25.11 -18.63 -11.90
N GLY A 98 -23.77 -18.84 -11.90
CA GLY A 98 -23.07 -19.50 -10.82
C GLY A 98 -23.16 -18.76 -9.49
N LEU A 99 -23.14 -17.41 -9.52
CA LEU A 99 -23.32 -16.59 -8.32
C LEU A 99 -24.74 -16.71 -7.74
N LEU A 100 -25.77 -16.67 -8.59
CA LEU A 100 -27.16 -16.87 -8.17
C LEU A 100 -27.39 -18.25 -7.53
N GLU A 101 -26.79 -19.30 -8.09
CA GLU A 101 -26.81 -20.65 -7.50
C GLU A 101 -26.06 -20.69 -6.15
N LEU A 102 -24.92 -19.99 -6.06
CA LEU A 102 -24.07 -19.96 -4.87
C LEU A 102 -24.80 -19.33 -3.67
N VAL A 103 -25.54 -18.23 -3.91
CA VAL A 103 -26.28 -17.50 -2.84
C VAL A 103 -27.70 -18.00 -2.64
N ALA A 104 -28.18 -18.99 -3.41
CA ALA A 104 -29.53 -19.51 -3.31
C ALA A 104 -29.86 -19.98 -1.88
N GLY A 105 -31.05 -19.62 -1.39
CA GLY A 105 -31.54 -20.00 -0.06
C GLY A 105 -30.96 -19.19 1.10
N ILE A 106 -30.00 -18.29 0.88
CA ILE A 106 -29.50 -17.35 1.91
C ILE A 106 -30.49 -16.20 2.07
N ARG A 107 -30.77 -15.80 3.30
CA ARG A 107 -31.65 -14.67 3.63
C ARG A 107 -30.91 -13.46 4.12
N LEU A 108 -29.84 -13.68 4.89
CA LEU A 108 -29.00 -12.62 5.46
C LEU A 108 -27.58 -12.72 4.87
N LEU A 109 -27.39 -12.07 3.72
CA LEU A 109 -26.12 -12.06 2.97
C LEU A 109 -25.33 -10.79 3.30
N GLY A 110 -24.14 -10.96 3.84
CA GLY A 110 -23.13 -9.89 3.95
C GLY A 110 -22.24 -9.84 2.71
N VAL A 111 -21.74 -8.65 2.41
CA VAL A 111 -20.81 -8.40 1.28
C VAL A 111 -19.75 -7.38 1.69
N GLU A 112 -18.62 -7.35 0.98
CA GLU A 112 -17.62 -6.31 1.14
C GLU A 112 -18.14 -4.94 0.70
N PRO A 113 -17.76 -3.83 1.37
CA PRO A 113 -18.10 -2.46 0.95
C PRO A 113 -17.60 -2.10 -0.46
N SER A 114 -16.53 -2.76 -0.92
CA SER A 114 -15.95 -2.60 -2.25
C SER A 114 -16.67 -3.35 -3.37
N LEU A 115 -17.82 -3.98 -3.08
CA LEU A 115 -18.59 -4.73 -4.07
C LEU A 115 -18.92 -3.86 -5.30
N THR A 116 -18.62 -4.37 -6.50
CA THR A 116 -18.93 -3.64 -7.73
C THR A 116 -20.42 -3.57 -7.97
N GLN A 117 -20.88 -2.48 -8.63
CA GLN A 117 -22.30 -2.29 -8.93
C GLN A 117 -22.87 -3.43 -9.82
N GLU A 118 -22.08 -3.96 -10.73
CA GLU A 118 -22.47 -5.07 -11.59
C GLU A 118 -22.83 -6.31 -10.77
N ILE A 119 -21.99 -6.70 -9.84
CA ILE A 119 -22.24 -7.85 -8.95
C ILE A 119 -23.43 -7.54 -8.02
N ALA A 120 -23.50 -6.33 -7.47
CA ALA A 120 -24.60 -5.90 -6.59
C ALA A 120 -25.96 -5.98 -7.30
N GLN A 121 -26.04 -5.65 -8.59
CA GLN A 121 -27.26 -5.78 -9.39
C GLN A 121 -27.71 -7.23 -9.51
N VAL A 122 -26.78 -8.18 -9.77
CA VAL A 122 -27.11 -9.62 -9.89
C VAL A 122 -27.73 -10.16 -8.61
N ILE A 123 -27.21 -9.77 -7.44
CA ILE A 123 -27.71 -10.25 -6.14
C ILE A 123 -28.66 -9.27 -5.44
N SER A 124 -29.21 -8.29 -6.17
CA SER A 124 -30.05 -7.22 -5.58
C SER A 124 -31.29 -7.74 -4.85
N ALA A 125 -31.85 -8.86 -5.29
CA ALA A 125 -33.00 -9.51 -4.64
C ALA A 125 -32.71 -9.94 -3.19
N TRP A 126 -31.45 -10.19 -2.83
CA TRP A 126 -31.03 -10.54 -1.46
C TRP A 126 -30.89 -9.33 -0.54
N GLN A 127 -30.93 -8.09 -1.06
CA GLN A 127 -30.69 -6.87 -0.30
C GLN A 127 -29.42 -6.99 0.57
N PRO A 128 -28.24 -7.30 -0.01
CA PRO A 128 -27.06 -7.64 0.74
C PRO A 128 -26.59 -6.49 1.64
N GLN A 129 -26.06 -6.84 2.82
CA GLN A 129 -25.54 -5.87 3.78
C GLN A 129 -24.05 -5.65 3.57
N ALA A 130 -23.62 -4.43 3.26
CA ALA A 130 -22.21 -4.08 3.18
C ALA A 130 -21.60 -3.99 4.59
N VAL A 131 -20.65 -4.88 4.90
CA VAL A 131 -19.99 -4.94 6.21
C VAL A 131 -18.48 -5.13 6.02
N PRO A 132 -17.62 -4.28 6.62
CA PRO A 132 -16.16 -4.32 6.43
C PRO A 132 -15.49 -5.39 7.31
N LEU A 133 -15.89 -6.67 7.18
CA LEU A 133 -15.37 -7.74 8.03
C LEU A 133 -13.89 -8.02 7.77
N ILE A 134 -13.49 -8.09 6.51
CA ILE A 134 -12.10 -8.41 6.14
C ILE A 134 -11.20 -7.20 6.40
N GLU A 135 -11.65 -6.00 6.09
CA GLU A 135 -10.92 -4.77 6.38
C GLU A 135 -10.60 -4.67 7.88
N ARG A 136 -11.54 -5.02 8.76
CA ARG A 136 -11.31 -5.05 10.22
C ARG A 136 -10.30 -6.13 10.63
N LEU A 137 -10.35 -7.31 10.02
CA LEU A 137 -9.37 -8.38 10.29
C LEU A 137 -7.95 -7.99 9.86
N ARG A 138 -7.82 -7.16 8.82
CA ARG A 138 -6.54 -6.69 8.26
C ARG A 138 -5.92 -5.54 9.06
N LEU A 139 -6.66 -4.86 9.93
CA LEU A 139 -6.12 -3.74 10.74
C LEU A 139 -4.95 -4.20 11.61
N VAL A 140 -5.15 -5.27 12.39
CA VAL A 140 -4.14 -5.82 13.29
C VAL A 140 -3.44 -6.99 12.60
N LYS A 141 -2.14 -6.84 12.36
CA LYS A 141 -1.33 -7.79 11.61
C LYS A 141 -0.96 -9.01 12.45
N SER A 142 -0.97 -10.18 11.86
CA SER A 142 -0.40 -11.37 12.48
C SER A 142 1.13 -11.30 12.51
N ALA A 143 1.76 -12.21 13.28
CA ALA A 143 3.22 -12.29 13.36
C ALA A 143 3.85 -12.55 11.98
N ASP A 144 3.22 -13.39 11.16
CA ASP A 144 3.67 -13.68 9.79
C ASP A 144 3.57 -12.43 8.90
N GLU A 145 2.46 -11.66 9.00
CA GLU A 145 2.29 -10.40 8.27
C GLU A 145 3.32 -9.36 8.70
N VAL A 146 3.58 -9.21 10.00
CA VAL A 146 4.62 -8.31 10.51
C VAL A 146 5.99 -8.69 9.96
N ALA A 147 6.32 -9.98 9.89
CA ALA A 147 7.60 -10.45 9.32
C ALA A 147 7.70 -10.10 7.82
N MET A 148 6.62 -10.28 7.05
CA MET A 148 6.55 -9.90 5.64
C MET A 148 6.71 -8.39 5.45
N LEU A 149 6.03 -7.59 6.25
CA LEU A 149 6.07 -6.13 6.18
C LEU A 149 7.44 -5.57 6.60
N ARG A 150 8.11 -6.18 7.58
CA ARG A 150 9.52 -5.85 7.90
C ARG A 150 10.44 -6.09 6.70
N GLN A 151 10.25 -7.19 5.99
CA GLN A 151 11.03 -7.49 4.78
C GLN A 151 10.70 -6.50 3.65
N ALA A 152 9.42 -6.19 3.42
CA ALA A 152 9.00 -5.18 2.45
C ALA A 152 9.61 -3.81 2.77
N ALA A 153 9.57 -3.37 4.02
CA ALA A 153 10.16 -2.09 4.46
C ALA A 153 11.67 -2.04 4.23
N SER A 154 12.39 -3.15 4.43
CA SER A 154 13.83 -3.20 4.12
C SER A 154 14.13 -3.00 2.64
N TYR A 155 13.25 -3.47 1.75
CA TYR A 155 13.36 -3.22 0.32
C TYR A 155 12.92 -1.80 -0.08
N ALA A 156 12.01 -1.16 0.68
CA ALA A 156 11.68 0.24 0.51
C ALA A 156 12.91 1.13 0.83
N ASP A 157 13.64 0.83 1.90
CA ASP A 157 14.91 1.50 2.22
C ASP A 157 15.97 1.27 1.13
N LEU A 158 16.08 0.05 0.60
CA LEU A 158 16.97 -0.26 -0.51
C LEU A 158 16.61 0.56 -1.76
N GLY A 159 15.32 0.71 -2.06
CA GLY A 159 14.85 1.54 -3.17
C GLY A 159 15.21 3.02 -2.97
N MET A 160 15.01 3.55 -1.76
CA MET A 160 15.44 4.91 -1.41
C MET A 160 16.96 5.07 -1.54
N GLN A 161 17.73 4.11 -1.05
CA GLN A 161 19.18 4.11 -1.22
C GLN A 161 19.59 4.20 -2.70
N LYS A 162 18.92 3.44 -3.58
CA LYS A 162 19.22 3.46 -5.02
C LYS A 162 18.81 4.79 -5.67
N ILE A 163 17.68 5.40 -5.27
CA ILE A 163 17.30 6.74 -5.71
C ILE A 163 18.40 7.74 -5.38
N ILE A 164 18.83 7.79 -4.11
CA ILE A 164 19.85 8.73 -3.64
C ILE A 164 21.22 8.45 -4.30
N GLN A 165 21.56 7.20 -4.55
CA GLN A 165 22.79 6.84 -5.28
C GLN A 165 22.72 7.25 -6.76
N ALA A 166 21.55 7.21 -7.39
CA ALA A 166 21.34 7.63 -8.77
C ALA A 166 21.22 9.14 -8.93
N ALA A 167 20.83 9.87 -7.87
CA ALA A 167 20.55 11.31 -7.93
C ALA A 167 21.81 12.17 -8.10
N TYR A 168 21.72 13.19 -8.95
CA TYR A 168 22.69 14.26 -9.18
C TYR A 168 22.02 15.44 -9.87
N TYR A 169 22.63 16.62 -9.88
CA TYR A 169 22.10 17.77 -10.62
C TYR A 169 21.93 17.45 -12.12
N GLY A 170 20.68 17.52 -12.59
CA GLY A 170 20.31 17.22 -13.98
C GLY A 170 19.98 15.74 -14.24
N VAL A 171 19.92 14.85 -13.22
CA VAL A 171 19.40 13.50 -13.38
C VAL A 171 17.94 13.54 -13.88
N SER A 172 17.60 12.66 -14.81
CA SER A 172 16.22 12.55 -15.34
C SER A 172 15.40 11.54 -14.55
N GLU A 173 14.09 11.70 -14.62
CA GLU A 173 13.15 10.80 -13.94
C GLU A 173 13.30 9.34 -14.42
N ILE A 174 13.56 9.11 -15.70
CA ILE A 174 13.78 7.75 -16.22
C ILE A 174 14.99 7.05 -15.57
N GLU A 175 16.02 7.81 -15.20
CA GLU A 175 17.19 7.25 -14.50
C GLU A 175 16.83 6.83 -13.07
N ILE A 176 15.99 7.61 -12.40
CA ILE A 176 15.46 7.29 -11.06
C ILE A 176 14.47 6.13 -11.14
N PHE A 177 13.51 6.20 -12.07
CA PHE A 177 12.49 5.17 -12.28
C PHE A 177 13.10 3.80 -12.57
N SER A 178 14.19 3.76 -13.32
CA SER A 178 14.88 2.50 -13.65
C SER A 178 15.46 1.76 -12.42
N GLN A 179 15.65 2.45 -11.29
CA GLN A 179 16.16 1.83 -10.05
C GLN A 179 15.14 0.85 -9.44
N GLY A 180 13.84 1.11 -9.59
CA GLY A 180 12.79 0.20 -9.11
C GLY A 180 12.89 -1.19 -9.73
N ARG A 181 13.21 -1.26 -11.03
CA ARG A 181 13.40 -2.56 -11.68
C ARG A 181 14.60 -3.33 -11.11
N ALA A 182 15.67 -2.62 -10.76
CA ALA A 182 16.85 -3.25 -10.13
C ALA A 182 16.51 -3.81 -8.73
N VAL A 183 15.71 -3.09 -7.95
CA VAL A 183 15.22 -3.57 -6.64
C VAL A 183 14.30 -4.77 -6.83
N GLN A 184 13.34 -4.72 -7.75
CA GLN A 184 12.41 -5.84 -8.03
C GLN A 184 13.19 -7.12 -8.41
N ILE A 185 14.18 -7.01 -9.29
CA ILE A 185 15.04 -8.15 -9.67
C ILE A 185 15.80 -8.69 -8.45
N GLN A 186 16.25 -7.80 -7.56
CA GLN A 186 16.96 -8.22 -6.35
C GLN A 186 16.02 -8.99 -5.40
N ILE A 187 14.79 -8.50 -5.16
CA ILE A 187 13.78 -9.20 -4.36
C ILE A 187 13.55 -10.62 -4.90
N ILE A 188 13.28 -10.75 -6.22
CA ILE A 188 13.00 -12.04 -6.87
C ILE A 188 14.19 -13.00 -6.76
N LYS A 189 15.44 -12.50 -6.78
CA LYS A 189 16.65 -13.32 -6.66
C LYS A 189 16.93 -13.78 -5.22
N GLU A 190 16.54 -12.99 -4.23
CA GLU A 190 16.84 -13.22 -2.81
C GLU A 190 15.72 -13.97 -2.08
N THR A 191 14.55 -14.09 -2.71
CA THR A 191 13.35 -14.64 -2.10
C THR A 191 12.65 -15.63 -3.05
N GLU A 192 11.71 -16.40 -2.49
CA GLU A 192 10.77 -17.23 -3.25
C GLU A 192 9.44 -16.50 -3.46
N PHE A 193 9.44 -15.17 -3.45
CA PHE A 193 8.23 -14.38 -3.63
C PHE A 193 7.70 -14.47 -5.05
N ASP A 194 6.38 -14.46 -5.16
CA ASP A 194 5.70 -14.44 -6.45
C ASP A 194 6.07 -13.16 -7.23
N PRO A 195 6.75 -13.27 -8.39
CA PRO A 195 7.15 -12.12 -9.18
C PRO A 195 5.97 -11.33 -9.76
N LEU A 196 4.80 -11.96 -9.92
CA LEU A 196 3.58 -11.28 -10.39
C LEU A 196 2.93 -10.47 -9.29
N ASN A 197 3.14 -10.85 -8.02
CA ASN A 197 2.67 -10.13 -6.84
C ASN A 197 3.77 -9.30 -6.15
N THR A 198 4.85 -9.01 -6.89
CA THR A 198 5.99 -8.20 -6.44
C THR A 198 6.23 -7.07 -7.43
N SER A 199 6.04 -5.83 -6.98
CA SER A 199 6.24 -4.63 -7.79
C SER A 199 6.99 -3.56 -7.01
N VAL A 200 7.81 -2.76 -7.71
CA VAL A 200 8.59 -1.67 -7.11
C VAL A 200 8.49 -0.44 -8.00
N LEU A 201 8.07 0.65 -7.41
CA LEU A 201 8.12 1.99 -7.99
C LEU A 201 9.19 2.81 -7.27
N THR A 202 10.13 3.37 -8.04
CA THR A 202 11.01 4.44 -7.58
C THR A 202 10.78 5.66 -8.44
N ALA A 203 10.60 6.82 -7.81
CA ALA A 203 10.34 8.09 -8.50
C ALA A 203 10.97 9.25 -7.73
N ALA A 204 11.13 10.39 -8.38
CA ALA A 204 11.50 11.62 -7.68
C ALA A 204 10.77 12.83 -8.30
N TRP A 205 10.03 13.56 -7.49
CA TRP A 205 9.35 14.77 -7.93
C TRP A 205 10.35 15.94 -7.98
N PRO A 206 10.59 16.53 -9.18
CA PRO A 206 11.31 17.80 -9.26
C PRO A 206 10.58 18.89 -8.47
N ALA A 207 11.32 19.85 -7.88
CA ALA A 207 10.76 20.89 -7.01
C ALA A 207 9.48 21.56 -7.59
N ARG A 208 9.46 21.85 -8.91
CA ARG A 208 8.30 22.47 -9.58
C ARG A 208 7.03 21.58 -9.58
N LEU A 209 7.18 20.25 -9.55
CA LEU A 209 6.07 19.28 -9.47
C LEU A 209 5.83 18.81 -8.04
N GLY A 210 6.80 18.98 -7.15
CA GLY A 210 6.71 18.56 -5.75
C GLY A 210 5.58 19.23 -4.98
N THR A 211 4.99 20.30 -5.49
CA THR A 211 3.78 20.92 -4.95
C THR A 211 2.49 20.16 -5.23
N GLN A 212 2.56 19.09 -6.02
CA GLN A 212 1.44 18.22 -6.37
C GLN A 212 1.75 16.79 -5.85
N PRO A 213 1.20 16.37 -4.72
CA PRO A 213 1.53 15.08 -4.08
C PRO A 213 1.40 13.87 -5.01
N HIS A 214 0.41 13.90 -5.91
CA HIS A 214 0.12 12.85 -6.90
C HIS A 214 0.41 13.28 -8.34
N GLY A 215 1.15 14.38 -8.53
CA GLY A 215 1.61 14.79 -9.86
C GLY A 215 2.51 13.71 -10.46
N VAL A 216 2.36 13.39 -11.75
CA VAL A 216 3.17 12.38 -12.42
C VAL A 216 4.33 13.05 -13.13
N PRO A 217 5.60 12.81 -12.74
CA PRO A 217 6.75 13.35 -13.46
C PRO A 217 6.83 12.79 -14.88
N SER A 218 7.24 13.62 -15.83
CA SER A 218 7.63 13.14 -17.15
C SER A 218 8.96 12.40 -17.06
N ILE A 219 9.14 11.36 -17.84
CA ILE A 219 10.40 10.60 -17.90
C ILE A 219 11.62 11.46 -18.28
N ALA A 220 11.39 12.59 -18.93
CA ALA A 220 12.39 13.58 -19.32
C ALA A 220 12.60 14.68 -18.26
N ASP A 221 11.75 14.78 -17.24
CA ASP A 221 11.93 15.75 -16.16
C ASP A 221 13.27 15.55 -15.47
N ARG A 222 13.86 16.66 -15.03
CA ARG A 222 15.20 16.67 -14.44
C ARG A 222 15.20 17.32 -13.07
N LEU A 223 15.91 16.71 -12.14
CA LEU A 223 16.15 17.29 -10.83
C LEU A 223 17.20 18.41 -10.96
N LYS A 224 16.85 19.57 -10.46
CA LYS A 224 17.71 20.77 -10.48
C LYS A 224 17.75 21.41 -9.09
N ASP A 225 17.53 22.74 -9.01
CA ASP A 225 17.46 23.45 -7.75
C ASP A 225 16.12 23.19 -7.05
N GLY A 226 16.15 23.13 -5.73
CA GLY A 226 14.99 22.98 -4.87
C GLY A 226 14.85 21.63 -4.19
N PRO A 227 13.79 21.46 -3.37
CA PRO A 227 13.48 20.20 -2.71
C PRO A 227 12.94 19.19 -3.72
N HIS A 228 13.39 17.95 -3.64
CA HIS A 228 12.90 16.83 -4.41
C HIS A 228 12.34 15.76 -3.49
N ILE A 229 11.14 15.26 -3.75
CA ILE A 229 10.58 14.16 -2.99
C ILE A 229 10.94 12.85 -3.72
N GLY A 230 11.81 12.05 -3.11
CA GLY A 230 12.10 10.69 -3.55
C GLY A 230 11.08 9.72 -2.95
N LEU A 231 10.53 8.84 -3.77
CA LEU A 231 9.57 7.82 -3.38
C LEU A 231 10.11 6.43 -3.74
N SER A 232 10.22 5.57 -2.75
CA SER A 232 10.36 4.14 -2.91
C SER A 232 9.13 3.46 -2.35
N PHE A 233 8.30 2.94 -3.23
CA PHE A 233 7.01 2.36 -2.95
C PHE A 233 6.92 0.98 -3.58
N LEU A 234 6.53 -0.03 -2.82
CA LEU A 234 6.56 -1.39 -3.33
C LEU A 234 5.47 -2.28 -2.73
N ARG A 235 5.24 -3.38 -3.43
CA ARG A 235 4.64 -4.59 -2.88
C ARG A 235 5.65 -5.73 -3.01
N ALA A 236 5.93 -6.44 -1.92
CA ALA A 236 6.74 -7.64 -1.90
C ALA A 236 5.84 -8.82 -1.53
N ASN A 237 5.62 -9.74 -2.47
CA ASN A 237 4.67 -10.85 -2.32
C ASN A 237 3.28 -10.40 -1.84
N GLY A 238 2.79 -9.26 -2.38
CA GLY A 238 1.51 -8.66 -2.05
C GLY A 238 1.54 -7.64 -0.90
N TYR A 239 2.52 -7.66 -0.01
CA TYR A 239 2.60 -6.77 1.15
C TYR A 239 3.30 -5.46 0.83
N ALA A 240 2.66 -4.35 1.18
CA ALA A 240 3.09 -3.00 0.82
C ALA A 240 3.98 -2.35 1.86
N ALA A 241 4.95 -1.58 1.41
CA ALA A 241 5.75 -0.66 2.23
C ALA A 241 6.23 0.52 1.39
N GLU A 242 6.53 1.63 2.06
CA GLU A 242 7.11 2.80 1.41
C GLU A 242 8.16 3.48 2.29
N CYS A 243 9.06 4.19 1.62
CA CYS A 243 9.99 5.14 2.20
C CYS A 243 10.07 6.36 1.31
N GLU A 244 9.79 7.54 1.87
CA GLU A 244 9.95 8.79 1.13
C GLU A 244 10.88 9.76 1.85
N ARG A 245 11.67 10.50 1.07
CA ARG A 245 12.58 11.52 1.59
C ARG A 245 12.60 12.74 0.69
N THR A 246 12.50 13.90 1.30
CA THR A 246 12.90 15.15 0.64
C THR A 246 14.40 15.24 0.61
N PHE A 247 14.99 15.46 -0.55
CA PHE A 247 16.44 15.58 -0.74
C PHE A 247 16.77 16.72 -1.71
N PHE A 248 18.05 17.12 -1.72
CA PHE A 248 18.57 18.22 -2.54
C PHE A 248 19.76 17.75 -3.36
N VAL A 249 19.85 18.23 -4.61
CA VAL A 249 21.02 18.01 -5.50
C VAL A 249 21.89 19.26 -5.65
N THR A 250 21.50 20.33 -4.95
CA THR A 250 22.24 21.59 -4.74
C THR A 250 22.08 22.01 -3.27
N SER A 251 22.85 22.99 -2.81
CA SER A 251 22.66 23.53 -1.46
C SER A 251 21.26 24.14 -1.33
N PRO A 252 20.46 23.74 -0.32
CA PRO A 252 19.17 24.38 -0.07
C PRO A 252 19.35 25.83 0.35
N SER A 253 18.39 26.70 0.02
CA SER A 253 18.30 28.04 0.59
C SER A 253 17.89 27.99 2.06
N GLN A 254 18.04 29.10 2.80
CA GLN A 254 17.61 29.20 4.18
C GLN A 254 16.11 28.85 4.32
N ASN A 255 15.25 29.44 3.49
CA ASN A 255 13.80 29.14 3.50
C ASN A 255 13.50 27.65 3.24
N MET A 256 14.20 27.00 2.31
CA MET A 256 14.06 25.55 2.09
C MET A 256 14.46 24.73 3.32
N SER A 257 15.55 25.11 3.99
CA SER A 257 16.02 24.45 5.21
C SER A 257 15.03 24.63 6.37
N GLU A 258 14.43 25.82 6.50
CA GLU A 258 13.39 26.10 7.49
C GLU A 258 12.15 25.24 7.27
N MET A 259 11.62 25.18 6.05
CA MET A 259 10.44 24.34 5.70
C MET A 259 10.72 22.85 5.90
N PHE A 260 11.91 22.38 5.54
CA PHE A 260 12.36 21.02 5.81
C PHE A 260 12.36 20.71 7.32
N THR A 261 12.88 21.64 8.14
CA THR A 261 12.93 21.49 9.60
C THR A 261 11.53 21.45 10.20
N LEU A 262 10.61 22.30 9.76
CA LEU A 262 9.21 22.31 10.22
C LEU A 262 8.47 21.03 9.85
N MET A 263 8.66 20.52 8.63
CA MET A 263 8.11 19.23 8.22
C MET A 263 8.66 18.10 9.09
N LEU A 264 9.97 18.09 9.37
CA LEU A 264 10.60 17.06 10.21
C LEU A 264 10.12 17.15 11.66
N GLU A 265 9.92 18.35 12.20
CA GLU A 265 9.33 18.56 13.53
C GLU A 265 7.88 18.04 13.59
N ALA A 266 7.05 18.33 12.59
CA ALA A 266 5.70 17.79 12.50
C ALA A 266 5.70 16.24 12.51
N ARG A 267 6.61 15.64 11.75
CA ARG A 267 6.83 14.19 11.76
C ARG A 267 7.20 13.68 13.17
N ASN A 268 8.15 14.32 13.84
CA ASN A 268 8.59 13.90 15.17
C ASN A 268 7.47 14.00 16.21
N ARG A 269 6.60 15.00 16.10
CA ARG A 269 5.40 15.13 16.96
C ARG A 269 4.41 14.01 16.75
N ALA A 270 4.19 13.56 15.50
CA ALA A 270 3.39 12.37 15.22
C ALA A 270 3.99 11.13 15.88
N PHE A 271 5.28 10.89 15.67
CA PHE A 271 6.00 9.74 16.23
C PHE A 271 5.93 9.67 17.77
N ALA A 272 6.01 10.81 18.46
CA ALA A 272 5.97 10.88 19.92
C ALA A 272 4.66 10.37 20.53
N LEU A 273 3.58 10.30 19.74
CA LEU A 273 2.27 9.84 20.19
C LEU A 273 1.98 8.36 19.85
N ILE A 274 2.75 7.73 18.95
CA ILE A 274 2.43 6.39 18.47
C ILE A 274 2.61 5.36 19.57
N ARG A 275 1.49 4.79 20.04
CA ARG A 275 1.38 3.66 20.95
C ARG A 275 -0.07 3.14 20.97
N PRO A 276 -0.33 1.93 21.44
CA PRO A 276 -1.70 1.42 21.58
C PRO A 276 -2.58 2.34 22.43
N GLY A 277 -3.85 2.45 22.07
CA GLY A 277 -4.85 3.26 22.75
C GLY A 277 -4.89 4.74 22.33
N VAL A 278 -3.97 5.20 21.48
CA VAL A 278 -3.99 6.58 20.98
C VAL A 278 -4.91 6.70 19.77
N PRO A 279 -5.87 7.65 19.76
CA PRO A 279 -6.69 7.96 18.59
C PRO A 279 -5.83 8.46 17.41
N CYS A 280 -6.04 7.92 16.22
CA CYS A 280 -5.34 8.35 15.00
C CYS A 280 -5.53 9.84 14.70
N ALA A 281 -6.69 10.39 15.05
CA ALA A 281 -6.99 11.82 14.93
C ALA A 281 -6.09 12.70 15.81
N GLU A 282 -5.60 12.21 16.95
CA GLU A 282 -4.69 12.97 17.81
C GLU A 282 -3.29 13.05 17.21
N ILE A 283 -2.84 12.00 16.57
CA ILE A 283 -1.55 11.96 15.85
C ILE A 283 -1.56 12.96 14.69
N ASP A 284 -2.65 13.00 13.91
CA ASP A 284 -2.78 13.97 12.82
C ASP A 284 -2.85 15.41 13.34
N ARG A 285 -3.58 15.66 14.44
CA ARG A 285 -3.61 16.99 15.09
C ARG A 285 -2.24 17.42 15.62
N ALA A 286 -1.44 16.49 16.12
CA ALA A 286 -0.08 16.81 16.59
C ALA A 286 0.84 17.24 15.46
N ALA A 287 0.77 16.62 14.30
CA ALA A 287 1.56 16.96 13.12
C ALA A 287 0.98 18.17 12.36
N ASN A 288 -0.20 18.00 11.76
CA ASN A 288 -0.83 19.03 10.92
C ASN A 288 -1.31 20.24 11.74
N GLY A 289 -1.72 20.04 12.99
CA GLY A 289 -2.08 21.14 13.90
C GLY A 289 -0.89 22.01 14.25
N PHE A 290 0.29 21.44 14.46
CA PHE A 290 1.54 22.18 14.63
C PHE A 290 1.84 23.04 13.39
N LEU A 291 1.80 22.47 12.19
CA LEU A 291 2.06 23.21 10.95
C LEU A 291 1.04 24.34 10.70
N ARG A 292 -0.22 24.16 11.10
CA ARG A 292 -1.23 25.24 11.09
C ARG A 292 -0.87 26.36 12.05
N GLN A 293 -0.36 26.05 13.25
CA GLN A 293 0.10 27.05 14.23
C GLN A 293 1.32 27.86 13.74
N GLU A 294 2.18 27.24 12.92
CA GLU A 294 3.28 27.91 12.24
C GLU A 294 2.84 28.73 11.01
N GLY A 295 1.53 28.87 10.75
CA GLY A 295 0.98 29.64 9.64
C GLY A 295 1.04 28.92 8.27
N LEU A 296 1.28 27.61 8.26
CA LEU A 296 1.46 26.81 7.04
C LEU A 296 0.20 26.00 6.65
N GLY A 297 -0.95 26.31 7.24
CA GLY A 297 -2.21 25.56 7.02
C GLY A 297 -2.63 25.46 5.56
N ASP A 298 -2.42 26.51 4.77
CA ASP A 298 -2.78 26.54 3.34
C ASP A 298 -1.91 25.61 2.46
N TYR A 299 -0.81 25.11 3.01
CA TYR A 299 0.12 24.23 2.32
C TYR A 299 -0.02 22.75 2.72
N LEU A 300 -1.03 22.41 3.52
CA LEU A 300 -1.36 21.05 3.92
C LEU A 300 -2.41 20.49 2.96
N LEU A 301 -2.07 19.44 2.22
CA LEU A 301 -2.95 18.88 1.20
C LEU A 301 -3.51 17.49 1.54
N HIS A 302 -3.00 16.85 2.59
CA HIS A 302 -3.43 15.51 2.98
C HIS A 302 -3.24 15.25 4.49
N ARG A 303 -3.79 14.13 4.95
CA ARG A 303 -3.63 13.58 6.31
C ARG A 303 -2.19 13.18 6.61
N THR A 304 -1.89 12.95 7.88
CA THR A 304 -0.55 12.54 8.34
C THR A 304 -0.18 11.11 7.95
N GLY A 305 -1.17 10.22 7.66
CA GLY A 305 -0.82 8.85 7.28
C GLY A 305 -2.03 7.93 7.06
N HIS A 306 -1.70 6.68 6.81
CA HIS A 306 -2.64 5.58 6.54
C HIS A 306 -2.03 4.24 6.96
N GLY A 307 -2.84 3.19 6.98
CA GLY A 307 -2.37 1.83 7.21
C GLY A 307 -1.74 1.20 5.97
N PHE A 308 -0.92 0.19 6.22
CA PHE A 308 -0.35 -0.71 5.22
C PHE A 308 -0.75 -2.15 5.50
N GLY A 309 -0.74 -2.94 4.45
CA GLY A 309 -0.92 -4.38 4.48
C GLY A 309 -0.82 -4.92 3.07
N LEU A 310 -1.86 -5.58 2.58
CA LEU A 310 -2.01 -5.91 1.17
C LEU A 310 -2.40 -4.67 0.37
N GLY A 311 -3.21 -3.77 0.96
CA GLY A 311 -3.45 -2.45 0.39
C GLY A 311 -2.26 -1.53 0.59
N ASN A 312 -1.95 -0.75 -0.44
CA ASN A 312 -0.98 0.34 -0.33
C ASN A 312 -1.50 1.44 0.60
N HIS A 313 -2.80 1.68 0.56
CA HIS A 313 -3.56 2.51 1.49
C HIS A 313 -4.73 1.68 2.02
N GLU A 314 -4.73 1.41 3.31
CA GLU A 314 -5.81 0.77 4.03
C GLU A 314 -5.97 1.40 5.42
N GLY A 315 -6.94 0.96 6.22
CA GLY A 315 -7.01 1.38 7.62
C GLY A 315 -5.81 0.90 8.46
N PRO A 316 -5.54 1.54 9.60
CA PRO A 316 -6.24 2.69 10.14
C PRO A 316 -5.87 3.99 9.42
N TRP A 317 -6.76 4.99 9.46
CA TRP A 317 -6.51 6.29 8.84
C TRP A 317 -5.96 7.28 9.87
N VAL A 318 -4.70 7.70 9.71
CA VAL A 318 -4.09 8.73 10.58
C VAL A 318 -4.52 10.10 10.05
N ALA A 319 -5.73 10.49 10.41
CA ALA A 319 -6.43 11.67 9.93
C ALA A 319 -7.30 12.28 11.02
N GLU A 320 -7.48 13.59 11.03
CA GLU A 320 -8.24 14.32 12.05
C GLU A 320 -9.73 13.87 12.17
N GLY A 321 -10.32 13.40 11.06
CA GLY A 321 -11.68 12.87 11.03
C GLY A 321 -11.79 11.36 11.26
N SER A 322 -10.70 10.66 11.57
CA SER A 322 -10.70 9.21 11.76
C SER A 322 -11.29 8.80 13.12
N PRO A 323 -12.13 7.77 13.16
CA PRO A 323 -12.57 7.14 14.41
C PRO A 323 -11.59 6.07 14.92
N ASP A 324 -10.54 5.76 14.15
CA ASP A 324 -9.61 4.67 14.45
C ASP A 324 -8.76 4.99 15.68
N VAL A 325 -8.47 3.94 16.46
CA VAL A 325 -7.57 3.97 17.62
C VAL A 325 -6.47 2.96 17.36
N LEU A 326 -5.23 3.33 17.64
CA LEU A 326 -4.09 2.44 17.43
C LEU A 326 -4.15 1.22 18.36
N GLU A 327 -3.86 0.07 17.79
CA GLU A 327 -3.66 -1.19 18.51
C GLU A 327 -2.28 -1.77 18.19
N GLU A 328 -1.76 -2.60 19.08
CA GLU A 328 -0.52 -3.34 18.85
C GLU A 328 -0.61 -4.15 17.54
N ASN A 329 0.47 -4.20 16.78
CA ASN A 329 0.57 -4.83 15.46
C ASN A 329 -0.22 -4.14 14.34
N MET A 330 -0.75 -2.94 14.54
CA MET A 330 -1.13 -2.10 13.39
C MET A 330 0.11 -1.55 12.69
N LEU A 331 0.05 -1.43 11.37
CA LEU A 331 1.06 -0.72 10.57
C LEU A 331 0.46 0.55 9.99
N ILE A 332 1.23 1.64 10.09
CA ILE A 332 0.83 2.95 9.56
C ILE A 332 1.98 3.61 8.80
N SER A 333 1.64 4.51 7.85
CA SER A 333 2.58 5.54 7.40
C SER A 333 2.61 6.71 8.38
N VAL A 334 3.76 7.40 8.42
CA VAL A 334 3.88 8.74 9.03
C VAL A 334 4.54 9.64 7.99
N GLU A 335 3.72 10.50 7.36
CA GLU A 335 4.08 11.22 6.15
C GLU A 335 3.55 12.67 6.09
N PRO A 336 3.69 13.49 7.16
CA PRO A 336 3.25 14.87 7.04
C PRO A 336 4.00 15.59 5.92
N GLY A 337 3.28 16.44 5.18
CA GLY A 337 3.84 17.12 4.00
C GLY A 337 3.46 18.58 3.91
N LEU A 338 4.37 19.39 3.33
CA LEU A 338 4.19 20.79 2.98
C LEU A 338 4.36 20.97 1.47
N TYR A 339 3.45 21.67 0.83
CA TYR A 339 3.39 21.85 -0.62
C TYR A 339 3.28 23.32 -0.98
N ILE A 340 4.44 24.00 -1.12
CA ILE A 340 4.53 25.47 -1.16
C ILE A 340 4.72 25.94 -2.60
N PRO A 341 3.74 26.66 -3.20
CA PRO A 341 3.86 27.19 -4.56
C PRO A 341 5.13 28.03 -4.75
N GLY A 342 5.88 27.76 -5.80
CA GLY A 342 7.14 28.44 -6.10
C GLY A 342 8.36 27.95 -5.30
N LEU A 343 8.18 27.13 -4.27
CA LEU A 343 9.27 26.56 -3.47
C LEU A 343 9.43 25.07 -3.74
N GLY A 344 8.37 24.29 -3.61
CA GLY A 344 8.35 22.84 -3.81
C GLY A 344 7.60 22.08 -2.72
N GLY A 345 7.77 20.76 -2.71
CA GLY A 345 7.18 19.86 -1.73
C GLY A 345 8.21 19.34 -0.73
N PHE A 346 7.79 19.18 0.52
CA PHE A 346 8.57 18.62 1.60
C PHE A 346 7.74 17.50 2.24
N ARG A 347 8.20 16.24 2.16
CA ARG A 347 7.55 15.08 2.77
C ARG A 347 8.59 14.00 3.07
N HIS A 348 8.52 13.45 4.27
CA HIS A 348 9.14 12.17 4.60
C HIS A 348 8.01 11.19 4.90
N SER A 349 8.08 9.99 4.37
CA SER A 349 7.19 8.89 4.74
C SER A 349 7.99 7.72 5.28
N ASP A 350 7.49 7.14 6.36
CA ASP A 350 8.02 5.95 6.99
C ASP A 350 6.92 4.92 7.22
N THR A 351 7.27 3.64 7.02
CA THR A 351 6.44 2.50 7.41
C THR A 351 6.72 2.17 8.87
N VAL A 352 5.70 2.25 9.72
CA VAL A 352 5.82 2.20 11.18
C VAL A 352 4.92 1.12 11.77
N LEU A 353 5.49 0.25 12.58
CA LEU A 353 4.77 -0.77 13.36
C LEU A 353 4.44 -0.24 14.75
N VAL A 354 3.19 -0.34 15.16
CA VAL A 354 2.77 -0.10 16.55
C VAL A 354 3.16 -1.30 17.39
N THR A 355 3.96 -1.08 18.44
CA THR A 355 4.40 -2.12 19.40
C THR A 355 3.54 -2.08 20.67
N SER A 356 3.76 -2.98 21.60
CA SER A 356 3.00 -3.07 22.87
C SER A 356 3.07 -1.79 23.72
N ASP A 357 4.14 -1.00 23.60
CA ASP A 357 4.42 0.17 24.44
C ASP A 357 4.83 1.42 23.65
N GLY A 358 4.84 1.36 22.33
CA GLY A 358 5.27 2.46 21.48
C GLY A 358 5.22 2.10 19.99
N TYR A 359 6.35 2.28 19.32
CA TYR A 359 6.45 1.99 17.88
C TYR A 359 7.86 1.49 17.50
N GLU A 360 7.93 0.87 16.33
CA GLU A 360 9.17 0.59 15.60
C GLU A 360 9.06 1.15 14.19
N SER A 361 9.97 2.05 13.79
CA SER A 361 10.10 2.43 12.39
C SER A 361 10.75 1.29 11.62
N LEU A 362 10.02 0.70 10.69
CA LEU A 362 10.51 -0.41 9.86
C LEU A 362 11.40 0.11 8.73
N THR A 363 11.15 1.32 8.22
CA THR A 363 12.06 2.05 7.33
C THR A 363 13.03 2.89 8.15
N ARG A 364 14.31 2.89 7.77
CA ARG A 364 15.41 3.47 8.56
C ARG A 364 16.36 4.33 7.73
N TYR A 365 15.92 4.73 6.53
CA TYR A 365 16.73 5.62 5.70
C TYR A 365 16.92 6.98 6.42
N PRO A 366 18.13 7.60 6.35
CA PRO A 366 18.41 8.89 7.01
C PRO A 366 17.34 9.94 6.75
N THR A 367 17.09 10.80 7.77
CA THR A 367 16.09 11.86 7.75
C THR A 367 16.70 13.26 7.81
N GLU A 368 17.97 13.38 8.14
CA GLU A 368 18.68 14.64 8.36
C GLU A 368 19.01 15.31 7.04
N ILE A 369 18.89 16.65 6.97
CA ILE A 369 19.11 17.45 5.77
C ILE A 369 20.53 17.30 5.23
N GLU A 370 21.52 17.11 6.11
CA GLU A 370 22.94 16.95 5.76
C GLU A 370 23.16 15.66 4.96
N ALA A 371 22.52 14.56 5.36
CA ALA A 371 22.60 13.27 4.68
C ALA A 371 21.83 13.28 3.35
N LEU A 372 20.84 14.16 3.22
CA LEU A 372 19.95 14.30 2.07
C LEU A 372 20.33 15.47 1.14
N THR A 373 21.47 16.14 1.38
CA THR A 373 22.03 17.16 0.50
C THR A 373 23.21 16.63 -0.30
N LEU A 374 23.02 16.40 -1.59
CA LEU A 374 23.87 15.59 -2.46
C LEU A 374 24.81 16.47 -3.32
N LEU A 375 25.83 17.05 -2.74
CA LEU A 375 26.73 18.00 -3.42
C LEU A 375 27.92 17.33 -4.15
N ALA A 376 28.16 16.04 -3.93
CA ALA A 376 29.33 15.35 -4.50
C ALA A 376 29.25 15.19 -6.02
N ARG A 377 30.37 15.37 -6.73
CA ARG A 377 30.48 15.04 -8.15
C ARG A 377 30.37 13.52 -8.35
N ARG A 378 29.38 13.09 -9.15
CA ARG A 378 29.06 11.67 -9.39
C ARG A 378 29.31 11.29 -10.86
N SER A 379 30.56 11.38 -11.31
CA SER A 379 30.92 11.17 -12.73
C SER A 379 30.50 9.80 -13.27
N MET A 380 30.72 8.73 -12.49
CA MET A 380 30.32 7.37 -12.89
C MET A 380 28.78 7.20 -12.92
N THR A 381 28.05 7.81 -11.99
CA THR A 381 26.58 7.81 -11.97
C THR A 381 26.04 8.53 -13.21
N ARG A 382 26.60 9.68 -13.55
CA ARG A 382 26.26 10.44 -14.77
C ARG A 382 26.49 9.64 -16.06
N LEU A 383 27.60 8.91 -16.13
CA LEU A 383 27.89 8.04 -17.28
C LEU A 383 26.86 6.91 -17.42
N ARG A 384 26.53 6.23 -16.31
CA ARG A 384 25.49 5.18 -16.28
C ARG A 384 24.14 5.74 -16.68
N GLY A 385 23.75 6.92 -16.15
CA GLY A 385 22.52 7.59 -16.50
C GLY A 385 22.44 7.96 -17.98
N ALA A 386 23.52 8.45 -18.57
CA ALA A 386 23.58 8.72 -20.00
C ALA A 386 23.34 7.45 -20.86
N LEU A 387 23.83 6.29 -20.42
CA LEU A 387 23.55 5.02 -21.11
C LEU A 387 22.05 4.63 -20.99
N VAL A 388 21.44 4.80 -19.81
CA VAL A 388 20.00 4.55 -19.62
C VAL A 388 19.19 5.45 -20.56
N ARG A 389 19.45 6.78 -20.56
CA ARG A 389 18.73 7.71 -21.44
C ARG A 389 18.87 7.33 -22.92
N LYS A 390 20.09 7.02 -23.36
CA LYS A 390 20.35 6.60 -24.72
C LYS A 390 19.58 5.33 -25.08
N ALA A 391 19.53 4.36 -24.19
CA ALA A 391 18.84 3.08 -24.42
C ALA A 391 17.32 3.25 -24.59
N VAL A 392 16.73 4.25 -23.93
CA VAL A 392 15.27 4.51 -23.97
C VAL A 392 14.91 5.71 -24.86
N GLY A 393 15.85 6.30 -25.59
CA GLY A 393 15.62 7.39 -26.54
C GLY A 393 15.27 8.74 -25.90
N VAL A 394 15.67 8.97 -24.65
CA VAL A 394 15.47 10.24 -23.92
C VAL A 394 16.76 11.06 -23.99
N ALA A 395 16.68 12.30 -24.51
CA ALA A 395 17.83 13.20 -24.67
C ALA A 395 18.30 13.86 -23.37
#